data_9ebca62ba60fb280a13555751e19c597
#
_entry.id   9ebca62ba60fb280a13555751e19c597
#
_cell.length_a   1.000
_cell.length_b   1.000
_cell.length_c   1.000
_cell.angle_alpha   90.00
_cell.angle_beta   90.00
_cell.angle_gamma   90.00
#
_symmetry.space_group_name_H-M   'P 1'
#
loop_
_entity.id
_entity.type
_entity.pdbx_description
1 polymer ?
#
loop_
_entity_poly.entity_id
_entity_poly.type
_entity_poly.pdbx_seq_one_letter_code
_entity_poly.pdbx_strand_id
1 'polypeptide(L)'
;MSLNMFWFLPTHGDGRYLGTEEGARPVDYGYLQQIAQTADRLGFTGVLIPTGRSCEDAWLVAASMIPVTQRLKFLVALRPSVVSPTVAARQAATLDRLSNGRALFNLVTGSDPAELAGDGVFLDHTERYEASAEFTHIWRKLMEGETVTFNGKHQRVRDAKLLFPPLQQPRPPLYFGGSSEVAQELAAEQVDLYLTWGETAGPGGRENSSGARESRPAWSPGAFWHPSARDRQGNQRGSVAGGGQPYLPS
;
A
#
# COMPACT_ATOMS: atom_id res chain seq x y z
N MET A 1 11.54 17.53 -12.01
CA MET A 1 10.83 16.47 -11.24
C MET A 1 10.38 17.08 -9.94
N SER A 2 9.10 16.98 -9.58
CA SER A 2 8.59 17.38 -8.26
C SER A 2 8.71 16.18 -7.31
N LEU A 3 9.23 16.40 -6.11
CA LEU A 3 9.30 15.39 -5.08
C LEU A 3 7.95 15.32 -4.34
N ASN A 4 7.35 14.13 -4.28
CA ASN A 4 6.16 13.89 -3.49
C ASN A 4 6.57 13.46 -2.07
N MET A 5 6.29 14.30 -1.08
CA MET A 5 6.63 14.04 0.31
C MET A 5 5.40 13.62 1.10
N PHE A 6 5.55 12.57 1.90
CA PHE A 6 4.54 12.11 2.85
C PHE A 6 5.07 12.26 4.26
N TRP A 7 4.19 12.66 5.18
CA TRP A 7 4.49 12.64 6.60
C TRP A 7 3.85 11.41 7.24
N PHE A 8 4.31 11.04 8.41
CA PHE A 8 3.74 9.92 9.17
C PHE A 8 2.72 10.45 10.17
N LEU A 9 1.51 9.87 10.22
CA LEU A 9 0.52 10.22 11.22
C LEU A 9 0.64 9.25 12.41
N PRO A 10 1.00 9.70 13.63
CA PRO A 10 1.39 8.82 14.73
C PRO A 10 0.19 8.24 15.47
N THR A 11 -0.55 7.35 14.82
CA THR A 11 -1.75 6.70 15.36
C THR A 11 -1.45 5.64 16.43
N HIS A 12 -0.18 5.41 16.73
CA HIS A 12 0.32 4.56 17.83
C HIS A 12 0.88 5.37 18.99
N GLY A 13 0.78 6.69 18.92
CA GLY A 13 1.48 7.62 19.80
C GLY A 13 2.79 8.12 19.20
N ASP A 14 3.45 9.01 19.91
CA ASP A 14 4.68 9.67 19.46
C ASP A 14 5.70 9.66 20.59
N GLY A 15 6.90 9.14 20.33
CA GLY A 15 8.02 9.10 21.26
C GLY A 15 9.00 10.23 21.01
N ARG A 16 9.61 10.76 22.08
CA ARG A 16 10.67 11.78 21.96
C ARG A 16 11.86 11.26 21.17
N TYR A 17 12.17 9.98 21.31
CA TYR A 17 13.23 9.31 20.58
C TYR A 17 12.65 8.12 19.83
N LEU A 18 13.00 8.00 18.56
CA LEU A 18 12.51 6.94 17.69
C LEU A 18 12.83 5.55 18.27
N GLY A 19 11.79 4.73 18.44
CA GLY A 19 11.92 3.37 18.95
C GLY A 19 12.08 3.25 20.47
N THR A 20 11.80 4.33 21.24
CA THR A 20 11.77 4.29 22.71
C THR A 20 10.42 4.80 23.23
N GLU A 21 10.06 4.38 24.45
CA GLU A 21 8.90 4.90 25.17
C GLU A 21 9.21 6.15 25.99
N GLU A 22 10.48 6.59 26.02
CA GLU A 22 10.90 7.74 26.80
C GLU A 22 10.25 9.02 26.27
N GLY A 23 9.49 9.67 27.13
CA GLY A 23 8.73 10.87 26.80
C GLY A 23 7.62 10.63 25.77
N ALA A 24 7.17 9.37 25.66
CA ALA A 24 6.11 9.00 24.73
C ALA A 24 4.82 9.78 25.01
N ARG A 25 4.22 10.28 23.95
CA ARG A 25 2.90 10.89 23.99
C ARG A 25 1.87 9.82 23.63
N PRO A 26 0.82 9.62 24.42
CA PRO A 26 -0.29 8.77 24.03
C PRO A 26 -0.97 9.32 22.77
N VAL A 27 -1.74 8.49 22.09
CA VAL A 27 -2.54 8.94 20.96
C VAL A 27 -3.54 9.99 21.45
N ASP A 28 -3.53 11.12 20.76
CA ASP A 28 -4.45 12.24 21.03
C ASP A 28 -4.98 12.76 19.70
N TYR A 29 -6.30 12.83 19.57
CA TYR A 29 -6.96 13.24 18.34
C TYR A 29 -6.60 14.67 17.93
N GLY A 30 -6.55 15.59 18.90
CA GLY A 30 -6.19 16.99 18.64
C GLY A 30 -4.77 17.11 18.08
N TYR A 31 -3.85 16.28 18.58
CA TYR A 31 -2.48 16.24 18.06
C TYR A 31 -2.41 15.65 16.64
N LEU A 32 -3.13 14.56 16.36
CA LEU A 32 -3.23 14.02 15.00
C LEU A 32 -3.77 15.07 14.02
N GLN A 33 -4.80 15.82 14.44
CA GLN A 33 -5.37 16.90 13.66
C GLN A 33 -4.35 18.02 13.39
N GLN A 34 -3.59 18.44 14.39
CA GLN A 34 -2.53 19.45 14.25
C GLN A 34 -1.46 19.01 13.25
N ILE A 35 -1.04 17.74 13.30
CA ILE A 35 -0.07 17.18 12.35
C ILE A 35 -0.65 17.20 10.93
N ALA A 36 -1.86 16.69 10.73
CA ALA A 36 -2.50 16.65 9.42
C ALA A 36 -2.66 18.06 8.82
N GLN A 37 -3.16 19.02 9.59
CA GLN A 37 -3.31 20.42 9.16
C GLN A 37 -1.97 21.08 8.86
N THR A 38 -0.93 20.79 9.65
CA THR A 38 0.41 21.34 9.43
C THR A 38 1.02 20.75 8.15
N ALA A 39 0.91 19.45 7.94
CA ALA A 39 1.36 18.80 6.71
C ALA A 39 0.64 19.35 5.47
N ASP A 40 -0.69 19.57 5.54
CA ASP A 40 -1.47 20.17 4.47
C ASP A 40 -1.01 21.61 4.16
N ARG A 41 -0.83 22.42 5.19
CA ARG A 41 -0.35 23.82 5.05
C ARG A 41 1.05 23.91 4.48
N LEU A 42 1.96 23.02 4.90
CA LEU A 42 3.35 23.00 4.44
C LEU A 42 3.52 22.37 3.05
N GLY A 43 2.45 21.86 2.44
CA GLY A 43 2.48 21.34 1.07
C GLY A 43 3.00 19.91 0.95
N PHE A 44 2.94 19.11 2.02
CA PHE A 44 3.13 17.67 1.91
C PHE A 44 2.09 17.07 0.97
N THR A 45 2.49 16.10 0.18
CA THR A 45 1.57 15.41 -0.74
C THR A 45 0.51 14.62 0.03
N GLY A 46 0.88 14.04 1.16
CA GLY A 46 -0.03 13.26 1.98
C GLY A 46 0.55 12.84 3.32
N VAL A 47 -0.24 12.09 4.05
CA VAL A 47 0.17 11.40 5.27
C VAL A 47 0.00 9.89 5.10
N LEU A 48 0.95 9.13 5.64
CA LEU A 48 0.82 7.70 5.84
C LEU A 48 0.10 7.46 7.16
N ILE A 49 -0.91 6.59 7.12
CA ILE A 49 -1.66 6.18 8.30
C ILE A 49 -1.46 4.67 8.47
N PRO A 50 -0.68 4.26 9.48
CA PRO A 50 -0.34 2.86 9.69
C PRO A 50 -1.51 2.07 10.25
N THR A 51 -1.35 0.76 10.31
CA THR A 51 -2.27 -0.19 10.93
C THR A 51 -1.50 -1.13 11.83
N GLY A 52 -2.19 -1.69 12.81
CA GLY A 52 -1.66 -2.67 13.73
C GLY A 52 -2.43 -2.63 15.04
N ARG A 53 -2.26 -3.66 15.89
CA ARG A 53 -2.91 -3.75 17.19
C ARG A 53 -2.58 -2.61 18.16
N SER A 54 -1.49 -1.91 17.92
CA SER A 54 -1.03 -0.75 18.69
C SER A 54 -1.38 0.58 18.03
N CYS A 55 -2.10 0.57 16.91
CA CYS A 55 -2.52 1.77 16.20
C CYS A 55 -4.03 1.98 16.32
N GLU A 56 -4.47 3.22 16.26
CA GLU A 56 -5.86 3.53 15.96
C GLU A 56 -6.24 3.06 14.56
N ASP A 57 -7.52 2.81 14.31
CA ASP A 57 -8.00 2.37 13.01
C ASP A 57 -7.69 3.40 11.91
N ALA A 58 -6.94 2.96 10.89
CA ALA A 58 -6.43 3.84 9.85
C ALA A 58 -7.55 4.49 9.00
N TRP A 59 -8.67 3.79 8.81
CA TRP A 59 -9.77 4.27 7.97
C TRP A 59 -10.60 5.32 8.70
N LEU A 60 -10.88 5.10 9.99
CA LEU A 60 -11.60 6.05 10.83
C LEU A 60 -10.76 7.30 11.06
N VAL A 61 -9.46 7.17 11.30
CA VAL A 61 -8.56 8.31 11.42
C VAL A 61 -8.51 9.09 10.10
N ALA A 62 -8.34 8.45 8.95
CA ALA A 62 -8.38 9.12 7.66
C ALA A 62 -9.69 9.90 7.46
N ALA A 63 -10.82 9.25 7.71
CA ALA A 63 -12.13 9.87 7.58
C ALA A 63 -12.29 11.10 8.47
N SER A 64 -11.77 11.05 9.70
CA SER A 64 -11.84 12.17 10.64
C SER A 64 -10.95 13.36 10.26
N MET A 65 -9.91 13.16 9.45
CA MET A 65 -9.01 14.22 8.98
C MET A 65 -9.51 14.91 7.70
N ILE A 66 -10.46 14.33 6.97
CA ILE A 66 -11.01 14.90 5.74
C ILE A 66 -11.57 16.31 5.95
N PRO A 67 -12.44 16.58 6.95
CA PRO A 67 -13.08 17.89 7.11
C PRO A 67 -12.12 18.98 7.58
N VAL A 68 -10.95 18.62 8.11
CA VAL A 68 -9.98 19.57 8.67
C VAL A 68 -8.77 19.82 7.78
N THR A 69 -8.74 19.22 6.59
CA THR A 69 -7.69 19.37 5.57
C THR A 69 -8.28 19.62 4.19
N GLN A 70 -7.50 20.21 3.27
CA GLN A 70 -8.00 20.59 1.95
C GLN A 70 -7.35 19.85 0.78
N ARG A 71 -6.04 19.65 0.82
CA ARG A 71 -5.24 19.06 -0.27
C ARG A 71 -4.53 17.77 0.12
N LEU A 72 -4.31 17.59 1.42
CA LEU A 72 -3.57 16.47 1.97
C LEU A 72 -4.20 15.13 1.55
N LYS A 73 -3.41 14.25 0.96
CA LYS A 73 -3.82 12.89 0.62
C LYS A 73 -3.59 11.94 1.80
N PHE A 74 -4.37 10.89 1.86
CA PHE A 74 -4.34 9.91 2.94
C PHE A 74 -3.91 8.55 2.38
N LEU A 75 -2.69 8.13 2.70
CA LEU A 75 -2.19 6.80 2.36
C LEU A 75 -2.60 5.83 3.49
N VAL A 76 -3.74 5.20 3.30
CA VAL A 76 -4.43 4.37 4.31
C VAL A 76 -3.99 2.92 4.19
N ALA A 77 -3.64 2.30 5.30
CA ALA A 77 -3.30 0.90 5.33
C ALA A 77 -4.52 0.02 5.01
N LEU A 78 -4.35 -0.92 4.09
CA LEU A 78 -5.34 -1.88 3.63
C LEU A 78 -4.85 -3.29 3.95
N ARG A 79 -5.59 -4.02 4.82
CA ARG A 79 -5.22 -5.37 5.29
C ARG A 79 -6.10 -6.46 4.67
N PRO A 80 -5.62 -7.18 3.65
CA PRO A 80 -6.38 -8.20 2.94
C PRO A 80 -6.89 -9.34 3.81
N SER A 81 -6.16 -9.70 4.86
CA SER A 81 -6.48 -10.87 5.68
C SER A 81 -7.58 -10.61 6.74
N VAL A 82 -7.92 -9.34 7.02
CA VAL A 82 -8.85 -9.01 8.11
C VAL A 82 -10.17 -8.42 7.62
N VAL A 83 -10.30 -8.15 6.33
CA VAL A 83 -11.51 -7.60 5.72
C VAL A 83 -11.78 -8.24 4.37
N SER A 84 -13.04 -8.43 3.99
CA SER A 84 -13.36 -8.94 2.65
C SER A 84 -13.06 -7.91 1.56
N PRO A 85 -12.65 -8.34 0.34
CA PRO A 85 -12.32 -7.43 -0.74
C PRO A 85 -13.48 -6.52 -1.15
N THR A 86 -14.71 -7.01 -1.06
CA THR A 86 -15.92 -6.25 -1.42
C THR A 86 -16.25 -5.17 -0.39
N VAL A 87 -16.07 -5.46 0.91
CA VAL A 87 -16.26 -4.46 1.98
C VAL A 87 -15.17 -3.40 1.87
N ALA A 88 -13.91 -3.80 1.72
CA ALA A 88 -12.79 -2.89 1.57
C ALA A 88 -12.94 -1.99 0.32
N ALA A 89 -13.44 -2.52 -0.80
CA ALA A 89 -13.71 -1.72 -1.99
C ALA A 89 -14.80 -0.67 -1.75
N ARG A 90 -15.88 -1.01 -1.04
CA ARG A 90 -16.92 -0.02 -0.67
C ARG A 90 -16.40 1.06 0.26
N GLN A 91 -15.60 0.69 1.26
CA GLN A 91 -14.96 1.64 2.16
C GLN A 91 -14.02 2.57 1.39
N ALA A 92 -13.16 2.01 0.52
CA ALA A 92 -12.22 2.74 -0.28
C ALA A 92 -12.90 3.74 -1.23
N ALA A 93 -13.92 3.31 -1.95
CA ALA A 93 -14.69 4.17 -2.84
C ALA A 93 -15.43 5.29 -2.08
N THR A 94 -15.93 4.99 -0.89
CA THR A 94 -16.56 5.99 -0.02
C THR A 94 -15.55 7.02 0.47
N LEU A 95 -14.40 6.55 1.00
CA LEU A 95 -13.34 7.44 1.47
C LEU A 95 -12.82 8.36 0.34
N ASP A 96 -12.68 7.81 -0.86
CA ASP A 96 -12.25 8.56 -2.03
C ASP A 96 -13.26 9.66 -2.41
N ARG A 97 -14.55 9.37 -2.41
CA ARG A 97 -15.59 10.38 -2.66
C ARG A 97 -15.66 11.43 -1.57
N LEU A 98 -15.65 11.03 -0.28
CA LEU A 98 -15.71 11.96 0.83
C LEU A 98 -14.49 12.89 0.88
N SER A 99 -13.33 12.37 0.51
CA SER A 99 -12.09 13.15 0.46
C SER A 99 -11.91 13.97 -0.83
N ASN A 100 -12.83 13.87 -1.78
CA ASN A 100 -12.71 14.49 -3.10
C ASN A 100 -11.43 14.02 -3.85
N GLY A 101 -11.23 12.70 -3.93
CA GLY A 101 -10.11 12.10 -4.67
C GLY A 101 -8.76 12.16 -3.96
N ARG A 102 -8.75 12.21 -2.62
CA ARG A 102 -7.51 12.27 -1.83
C ARG A 102 -7.13 10.94 -1.16
N ALA A 103 -7.88 9.86 -1.41
CA ALA A 103 -7.58 8.54 -0.87
C ALA A 103 -6.48 7.84 -1.67
N LEU A 104 -5.53 7.24 -0.97
CA LEU A 104 -4.49 6.36 -1.47
C LEU A 104 -4.47 5.13 -0.56
N PHE A 105 -4.09 3.97 -1.07
CA PHE A 105 -4.12 2.74 -0.27
C PHE A 105 -2.76 2.06 -0.26
N ASN A 106 -2.34 1.61 0.93
CA ASN A 106 -1.12 0.85 1.13
C ASN A 106 -1.48 -0.58 1.54
N LEU A 107 -1.20 -1.55 0.70
CA LEU A 107 -1.44 -2.95 0.98
C LEU A 107 -0.50 -3.43 2.08
N VAL A 108 -1.04 -4.04 3.14
CA VAL A 108 -0.28 -4.53 4.30
C VAL A 108 -0.65 -5.98 4.57
N THR A 109 0.27 -6.91 4.31
CA THR A 109 0.04 -8.36 4.53
C THR A 109 0.17 -8.77 5.99
N GLY A 110 0.81 -7.93 6.82
CA GLY A 110 1.12 -8.23 8.22
C GLY A 110 2.35 -9.13 8.37
N SER A 111 3.07 -8.99 9.49
CA SER A 111 4.28 -9.76 9.76
C SER A 111 4.38 -10.30 11.19
N ASP A 112 3.72 -9.66 12.16
CA ASP A 112 3.75 -10.08 13.56
C ASP A 112 2.78 -11.25 13.79
N PRO A 113 3.27 -12.46 14.19
CA PRO A 113 2.42 -13.62 14.36
C PRO A 113 1.38 -13.46 15.48
N ALA A 114 1.71 -12.73 16.54
CA ALA A 114 0.81 -12.52 17.66
C ALA A 114 -0.33 -11.57 17.31
N GLU A 115 -0.03 -10.53 16.53
CA GLU A 115 -1.03 -9.63 15.96
C GLU A 115 -1.95 -10.38 15.00
N LEU A 116 -1.37 -11.13 14.05
CA LEU A 116 -2.13 -11.90 13.07
C LEU A 116 -3.08 -12.89 13.74
N ALA A 117 -2.60 -13.64 14.75
CA ALA A 117 -3.43 -14.57 15.49
C ALA A 117 -4.54 -13.85 16.28
N GLY A 118 -4.24 -12.67 16.85
CA GLY A 118 -5.21 -11.82 17.54
C GLY A 118 -6.32 -11.30 16.61
N ASP A 119 -6.01 -11.07 15.35
CA ASP A 119 -6.95 -10.68 14.30
C ASP A 119 -7.63 -11.88 13.59
N GLY A 120 -7.39 -13.11 14.08
CA GLY A 120 -7.98 -14.33 13.52
C GLY A 120 -7.32 -14.83 12.24
N VAL A 121 -6.10 -14.38 11.94
CA VAL A 121 -5.34 -14.76 10.74
C VAL A 121 -4.31 -15.82 11.10
N PHE A 122 -4.53 -17.05 10.61
CA PHE A 122 -3.68 -18.22 10.86
C PHE A 122 -2.96 -18.72 9.60
N LEU A 123 -2.95 -17.93 8.53
CA LEU A 123 -2.26 -18.23 7.29
C LEU A 123 -0.74 -18.12 7.48
N ASP A 124 0.03 -19.02 6.86
CA ASP A 124 1.47 -18.91 6.81
C ASP A 124 1.93 -17.73 5.93
N HIS A 125 3.24 -17.54 5.82
CA HIS A 125 3.79 -16.41 5.04
C HIS A 125 3.35 -16.46 3.57
N THR A 126 3.46 -17.61 2.92
CA THR A 126 3.10 -17.77 1.50
C THR A 126 1.62 -17.63 1.28
N GLU A 127 0.82 -18.29 2.12
CA GLU A 127 -0.64 -18.20 2.06
C GLU A 127 -1.17 -16.77 2.24
N ARG A 128 -0.54 -15.95 3.09
CA ARG A 128 -0.91 -14.54 3.22
C ARG A 128 -0.69 -13.75 1.94
N TYR A 129 0.36 -14.05 1.19
CA TYR A 129 0.60 -13.40 -0.11
C TYR A 129 -0.36 -13.91 -1.18
N GLU A 130 -0.65 -15.21 -1.22
CA GLU A 130 -1.68 -15.77 -2.11
C GLU A 130 -3.05 -15.13 -1.83
N ALA A 131 -3.46 -15.08 -0.56
CA ALA A 131 -4.70 -14.43 -0.14
C ALA A 131 -4.73 -12.94 -0.51
N SER A 132 -3.60 -12.26 -0.37
CA SER A 132 -3.46 -10.84 -0.75
C SER A 132 -3.55 -10.64 -2.25
N ALA A 133 -3.01 -11.54 -3.06
CA ALA A 133 -3.12 -11.49 -4.51
C ALA A 133 -4.57 -11.66 -4.98
N GLU A 134 -5.29 -12.66 -4.46
CA GLU A 134 -6.71 -12.85 -4.75
C GLU A 134 -7.57 -11.67 -4.31
N PHE A 135 -7.32 -11.16 -3.10
CA PHE A 135 -7.99 -9.97 -2.57
C PHE A 135 -7.78 -8.75 -3.47
N THR A 136 -6.52 -8.48 -3.82
CA THR A 136 -6.15 -7.31 -4.62
C THR A 136 -6.74 -7.37 -6.02
N HIS A 137 -6.74 -8.57 -6.63
CA HIS A 137 -7.39 -8.80 -7.92
C HIS A 137 -8.88 -8.43 -7.89
N ILE A 138 -9.63 -8.93 -6.89
CA ILE A 138 -11.06 -8.64 -6.74
C ILE A 138 -11.26 -7.14 -6.45
N TRP A 139 -10.50 -6.58 -5.52
CA TRP A 139 -10.60 -5.19 -5.11
C TRP A 139 -10.38 -4.23 -6.28
N ARG A 140 -9.34 -4.45 -7.07
CA ARG A 140 -9.03 -3.62 -8.25
C ARG A 140 -10.15 -3.63 -9.27
N LYS A 141 -10.63 -4.81 -9.65
CA LYS A 141 -11.72 -4.96 -10.62
C LYS A 141 -13.00 -4.25 -10.17
N LEU A 142 -13.34 -4.39 -8.89
CA LEU A 142 -14.47 -3.67 -8.31
C LEU A 142 -14.29 -2.16 -8.38
N MET A 143 -13.10 -1.66 -8.02
CA MET A 143 -12.78 -0.24 -8.05
C MET A 143 -12.76 0.34 -9.47
N GLU A 144 -12.47 -0.48 -10.48
CA GLU A 144 -12.51 -0.15 -11.90
C GLU A 144 -13.93 -0.29 -12.51
N GLY A 145 -14.94 -0.65 -11.69
CA GLY A 145 -16.34 -0.67 -12.07
C GLY A 145 -16.85 -2.01 -12.65
N GLU A 146 -16.02 -3.06 -12.59
CA GLU A 146 -16.43 -4.38 -13.06
C GLU A 146 -17.39 -5.07 -12.09
N THR A 147 -18.20 -5.99 -12.62
CA THR A 147 -18.92 -6.98 -11.82
C THR A 147 -18.05 -8.24 -11.71
N VAL A 148 -17.76 -8.67 -10.48
CA VAL A 148 -16.77 -9.71 -10.22
C VAL A 148 -17.42 -10.96 -9.66
N THR A 149 -17.21 -12.09 -10.34
CA THR A 149 -17.40 -13.43 -9.78
C THR A 149 -16.03 -14.11 -9.76
N PHE A 150 -15.59 -14.53 -8.58
CA PHE A 150 -14.29 -15.12 -8.37
C PHE A 150 -14.40 -16.31 -7.40
N ASN A 151 -13.69 -17.39 -7.69
CA ASN A 151 -13.64 -18.58 -6.85
C ASN A 151 -12.20 -19.07 -6.74
N GLY A 152 -11.43 -18.45 -5.82
CA GLY A 152 -10.04 -18.79 -5.52
C GLY A 152 -9.89 -19.75 -4.35
N LYS A 153 -8.66 -19.90 -3.91
CA LYS A 153 -8.28 -20.69 -2.72
C LYS A 153 -8.69 -19.99 -1.42
N HIS A 154 -8.50 -18.68 -1.36
CA HIS A 154 -8.67 -17.86 -0.16
C HIS A 154 -9.88 -16.92 -0.24
N GLN A 155 -10.26 -16.49 -1.45
CA GLN A 155 -11.35 -15.55 -1.66
C GLN A 155 -12.43 -16.13 -2.57
N ARG A 156 -13.69 -15.85 -2.22
CA ARG A 156 -14.82 -16.25 -3.04
C ARG A 156 -15.89 -15.15 -3.05
N VAL A 157 -16.23 -14.66 -4.24
CA VAL A 157 -17.29 -13.68 -4.42
C VAL A 157 -18.15 -14.06 -5.64
N ARG A 158 -19.43 -13.66 -5.62
CA ARG A 158 -20.36 -13.87 -6.72
C ARG A 158 -21.08 -12.57 -7.02
N ASP A 159 -21.06 -12.15 -8.29
CA ASP A 159 -21.77 -10.98 -8.82
C ASP A 159 -21.53 -9.70 -7.99
N ALA A 160 -20.32 -9.59 -7.43
CA ALA A 160 -19.93 -8.45 -6.62
C ALA A 160 -19.76 -7.21 -7.50
N LYS A 161 -20.33 -6.08 -7.07
CA LYS A 161 -20.28 -4.81 -7.81
C LYS A 161 -20.30 -3.63 -6.85
N LEU A 162 -19.57 -2.57 -7.19
CA LEU A 162 -19.71 -1.27 -6.55
C LEU A 162 -20.81 -0.47 -7.22
N LEU A 163 -21.87 -0.12 -6.46
CA LEU A 163 -22.93 0.76 -6.94
C LEU A 163 -22.52 2.23 -6.93
N PHE A 164 -21.54 2.57 -6.08
CA PHE A 164 -20.99 3.90 -5.94
C PHE A 164 -19.47 3.85 -6.18
N PRO A 165 -19.00 4.08 -7.42
CA PRO A 165 -17.59 3.99 -7.77
C PRO A 165 -16.76 5.11 -7.14
N PRO A 166 -15.41 4.99 -7.07
CA PRO A 166 -14.53 6.05 -6.62
C PRO A 166 -14.54 7.24 -7.59
N LEU A 167 -14.05 8.39 -7.14
CA LEU A 167 -13.83 9.55 -7.99
C LEU A 167 -12.58 9.40 -8.87
N GLN A 168 -11.52 8.86 -8.30
CA GLN A 168 -10.26 8.68 -9.02
C GLN A 168 -10.39 7.59 -10.08
N GLN A 169 -9.92 7.87 -11.30
CA GLN A 169 -9.98 6.95 -12.44
C GLN A 169 -8.58 6.50 -12.88
N PRO A 170 -8.39 5.24 -13.23
CA PRO A 170 -9.37 4.13 -13.21
C PRO A 170 -9.75 3.70 -11.78
N ARG A 171 -8.95 4.07 -10.77
CA ARG A 171 -9.14 3.82 -9.34
C ARG A 171 -8.11 4.61 -8.51
N PRO A 172 -8.30 4.76 -7.20
CA PRO A 172 -7.26 5.28 -6.31
C PRO A 172 -5.97 4.46 -6.41
N PRO A 173 -4.79 5.10 -6.36
CA PRO A 173 -3.51 4.40 -6.42
C PRO A 173 -3.31 3.43 -5.27
N LEU A 174 -2.77 2.25 -5.58
CA LEU A 174 -2.41 1.21 -4.65
C LEU A 174 -0.90 1.15 -4.49
N TYR A 175 -0.45 1.25 -3.26
CA TYR A 175 0.94 1.17 -2.84
C TYR A 175 1.19 -0.18 -2.16
N PHE A 176 2.42 -0.63 -2.20
CA PHE A 176 2.84 -1.83 -1.49
C PHE A 176 4.33 -1.82 -1.25
N GLY A 177 4.77 -2.33 -0.09
CA GLY A 177 6.17 -2.54 0.27
C GLY A 177 6.42 -3.94 0.80
N GLY A 178 7.53 -4.54 0.40
CA GLY A 178 7.95 -5.86 0.87
C GLY A 178 9.21 -6.30 0.14
N SER A 179 10.15 -6.97 0.83
CA SER A 179 11.46 -7.35 0.28
C SER A 179 11.53 -8.80 -0.21
N SER A 180 10.58 -9.67 0.16
CA SER A 180 10.57 -11.06 -0.29
C SER A 180 10.25 -11.18 -1.78
N GLU A 181 10.69 -12.26 -2.42
CA GLU A 181 10.44 -12.53 -3.84
C GLU A 181 8.93 -12.52 -4.15
N VAL A 182 8.13 -13.21 -3.32
CA VAL A 182 6.67 -13.24 -3.45
C VAL A 182 6.05 -11.83 -3.32
N ALA A 183 6.63 -10.98 -2.46
CA ALA A 183 6.20 -9.60 -2.32
C ALA A 183 6.48 -8.78 -3.59
N GLN A 184 7.66 -8.99 -4.19
CA GLN A 184 8.04 -8.31 -5.43
C GLN A 184 7.18 -8.76 -6.62
N GLU A 185 6.82 -10.05 -6.70
CA GLU A 185 5.90 -10.57 -7.71
C GLU A 185 4.51 -9.95 -7.58
N LEU A 186 3.93 -9.95 -6.37
CA LEU A 186 2.66 -9.29 -6.10
C LEU A 186 2.69 -7.80 -6.48
N ALA A 187 3.79 -7.12 -6.15
CA ALA A 187 3.97 -5.71 -6.49
C ALA A 187 4.01 -5.48 -7.99
N ALA A 188 4.78 -6.29 -8.72
CA ALA A 188 4.93 -6.16 -10.17
C ALA A 188 3.62 -6.36 -10.93
N GLU A 189 2.75 -7.24 -10.44
CA GLU A 189 1.50 -7.58 -11.11
C GLU A 189 0.34 -6.64 -10.74
N GLN A 190 0.27 -6.19 -9.49
CA GLN A 190 -0.99 -5.67 -8.97
C GLN A 190 -0.95 -4.28 -8.32
N VAL A 191 0.23 -3.67 -8.13
CA VAL A 191 0.29 -2.35 -7.49
C VAL A 191 0.78 -1.26 -8.43
N ASP A 192 0.45 -0.02 -8.09
CA ASP A 192 0.82 1.15 -8.89
C ASP A 192 2.18 1.71 -8.46
N LEU A 193 2.48 1.65 -7.16
CA LEU A 193 3.72 2.19 -6.58
C LEU A 193 4.31 1.22 -5.55
N TYR A 194 5.60 0.92 -5.73
CA TYR A 194 6.34 0.09 -4.80
C TYR A 194 7.11 0.95 -3.81
N LEU A 195 6.98 0.62 -2.52
CA LEU A 195 7.68 1.28 -1.41
C LEU A 195 8.91 0.48 -1.02
N THR A 196 10.06 1.13 -0.90
CA THR A 196 11.30 0.54 -0.40
C THR A 196 11.72 1.18 0.91
N TRP A 197 12.53 0.47 1.69
CA TRP A 197 13.01 0.93 3.00
C TRP A 197 14.17 1.92 2.95
N GLY A 198 14.52 2.45 1.80
CA GLY A 198 15.63 3.40 1.69
C GLY A 198 16.98 2.73 1.90
N GLU A 199 17.20 1.59 1.29
CA GLU A 199 18.48 0.88 1.30
C GLU A 199 19.57 1.76 0.69
N THR A 200 20.74 1.77 1.33
CA THR A 200 21.92 2.42 0.75
C THR A 200 22.29 1.73 -0.55
N ALA A 201 22.53 2.51 -1.60
CA ALA A 201 23.05 2.01 -2.87
C ALA A 201 24.49 1.47 -2.67
N GLY A 202 24.61 0.26 -2.12
CA GLY A 202 25.87 -0.47 -1.96
C GLY A 202 25.93 -1.63 -2.95
N PRO A 203 27.08 -1.96 -3.53
CA PRO A 203 27.22 -3.14 -4.35
C PRO A 203 27.08 -4.38 -3.47
N GLY A 204 25.94 -5.05 -3.53
CA GLY A 204 25.75 -6.41 -3.01
C GLY A 204 25.06 -6.54 -1.65
N GLY A 205 24.14 -5.66 -1.28
CA GLY A 205 23.27 -5.85 -0.10
C GLY A 205 22.34 -7.05 -0.26
N ARG A 206 22.84 -8.27 0.01
CA ARG A 206 22.00 -9.43 0.31
C ARG A 206 21.53 -9.27 1.75
N GLU A 207 20.25 -9.04 1.97
CA GLU A 207 19.65 -9.22 3.29
C GLU A 207 19.86 -10.67 3.75
N ASN A 208 20.67 -10.84 4.77
CA ASN A 208 20.74 -12.10 5.52
C ASN A 208 19.46 -12.22 6.37
N SER A 209 18.53 -13.03 5.91
CA SER A 209 17.33 -13.43 6.63
C SER A 209 17.65 -14.44 7.74
N SER A 210 18.45 -14.06 8.73
CA SER A 210 18.63 -14.85 9.93
C SER A 210 18.87 -13.95 11.14
N GLY A 211 17.81 -13.63 11.82
CA GLY A 211 17.87 -12.92 13.09
C GLY A 211 16.57 -12.21 13.37
N ALA A 212 15.75 -12.81 14.24
CA ALA A 212 14.68 -12.12 14.90
C ALA A 212 15.24 -10.84 15.54
N ARG A 213 14.95 -9.69 14.95
CA ARG A 213 15.14 -8.40 15.58
C ARG A 213 13.79 -7.71 15.66
N GLU A 214 13.51 -7.38 16.90
CA GLU A 214 12.42 -6.54 17.38
C GLU A 214 11.95 -5.50 16.37
N SER A 215 10.63 -5.41 16.27
CA SER A 215 9.85 -4.44 15.53
C SER A 215 10.39 -3.02 15.65
N ARG A 216 11.19 -2.58 14.68
CA ARG A 216 11.51 -1.17 14.49
C ARG A 216 10.62 -0.62 13.39
N PRO A 217 9.76 0.33 13.65
CA PRO A 217 9.22 1.17 12.60
C PRO A 217 10.30 2.20 12.21
N ALA A 218 11.26 1.78 11.40
CA ALA A 218 12.23 2.73 10.82
C ALA A 218 11.67 3.22 9.49
N TRP A 219 11.01 4.35 9.50
CA TRP A 219 10.67 5.10 8.31
C TRP A 219 11.84 6.00 7.94
N SER A 220 12.54 5.63 6.86
CA SER A 220 13.33 6.58 6.10
C SER A 220 12.53 6.96 4.85
N PRO A 221 12.54 8.22 4.39
CA PRO A 221 11.85 8.60 3.17
C PRO A 221 12.49 7.86 1.99
N GLY A 222 11.82 6.79 1.54
CA GLY A 222 12.27 5.94 0.46
C GLY A 222 11.92 6.52 -0.92
N ALA A 223 12.70 6.15 -1.93
CA ALA A 223 12.39 6.46 -3.31
C ALA A 223 11.19 5.61 -3.79
N PHE A 224 10.23 6.25 -4.45
CA PHE A 224 9.10 5.57 -5.08
C PHE A 224 9.53 5.04 -6.45
N TRP A 225 9.29 3.75 -6.69
CA TRP A 225 9.53 3.11 -7.97
C TRP A 225 8.22 2.56 -8.56
N HIS A 226 8.02 2.75 -9.88
CA HIS A 226 6.82 2.30 -10.57
C HIS A 226 7.12 0.99 -11.33
N PRO A 227 6.43 -0.15 -11.05
CA PRO A 227 6.69 -1.44 -11.69
C PRO A 227 6.64 -1.39 -13.22
N SER A 228 5.69 -0.64 -13.80
CA SER A 228 5.54 -0.50 -15.26
C SER A 228 6.73 0.16 -15.97
N ALA A 229 7.65 0.78 -15.22
CA ALA A 229 8.86 1.37 -15.82
C ALA A 229 9.90 0.29 -16.19
N ARG A 230 9.90 -0.85 -15.53
CA ARG A 230 10.79 -1.98 -15.85
C ARG A 230 10.36 -2.70 -17.12
N ASP A 231 9.07 -2.93 -17.31
CA ASP A 231 8.54 -3.61 -18.48
C ASP A 231 8.79 -2.83 -19.76
N ARG A 232 8.73 -1.49 -19.70
CA ARG A 232 9.02 -0.64 -20.87
C ARG A 232 10.49 -0.68 -21.29
N GLN A 233 11.42 -0.90 -20.36
CA GLN A 233 12.84 -1.03 -20.68
C GLN A 233 13.23 -2.45 -21.11
N GLY A 234 12.57 -3.48 -20.57
CA GLY A 234 12.77 -4.88 -20.95
C GLY A 234 12.33 -5.16 -22.38
N ASN A 235 11.18 -4.64 -22.80
CA ASN A 235 10.65 -4.83 -24.14
C ASN A 235 11.40 -4.05 -25.23
N GLN A 236 12.12 -2.99 -24.90
CA GLN A 236 12.97 -2.30 -25.87
C GLN A 236 14.27 -3.06 -26.19
N ARG A 237 14.69 -4.02 -25.37
CA ARG A 237 15.87 -4.85 -25.65
C ARG A 237 15.56 -6.13 -26.43
N GLY A 238 14.29 -6.49 -26.59
CA GLY A 238 13.85 -7.69 -27.32
C GLY A 238 13.63 -7.53 -28.82
N SER A 239 13.69 -6.32 -29.38
CA SER A 239 13.36 -6.06 -30.78
C SER A 239 14.57 -5.78 -31.70
N VAL A 240 15.80 -6.07 -31.24
CA VAL A 240 17.01 -5.92 -32.05
C VAL A 240 17.78 -7.23 -32.09
N ALA A 241 17.20 -8.26 -32.67
CA ALA A 241 17.91 -9.43 -33.20
C ALA A 241 16.96 -10.26 -34.07
N GLY A 242 16.84 -9.88 -35.33
CA GLY A 242 16.12 -10.61 -36.36
C GLY A 242 16.52 -10.08 -37.73
N GLY A 243 17.81 -10.15 -38.02
CA GLY A 243 18.33 -9.87 -39.37
C GLY A 243 17.88 -10.97 -40.32
N GLY A 244 16.85 -10.70 -41.10
CA GLY A 244 16.49 -11.53 -42.27
C GLY A 244 17.51 -11.39 -43.36
N GLN A 245 18.09 -12.51 -43.81
CA GLN A 245 18.89 -12.56 -45.01
C GLN A 245 18.00 -12.34 -46.24
N PRO A 246 18.51 -11.65 -47.30
CA PRO A 246 17.78 -11.51 -48.52
C PRO A 246 17.92 -12.77 -49.40
N TYR A 247 16.80 -13.32 -49.82
CA TYR A 247 16.76 -14.30 -50.90
C TYR A 247 17.02 -13.60 -52.22
N LEU A 248 18.04 -14.08 -52.97
CA LEU A 248 18.25 -13.77 -54.39
C LEU A 248 17.51 -14.82 -55.23
N PRO A 249 16.83 -14.44 -56.31
CA PRO A 249 16.23 -15.38 -57.25
C PRO A 249 17.25 -15.82 -58.33
N SER A 250 17.20 -17.08 -58.65
CA SER A 250 17.73 -17.63 -59.90
C SER A 250 16.59 -17.97 -60.84
#